data_b6edbcfdd4be1563767a1d310fddf446
#
_entry.id   b6edbcfdd4be1563767a1d310fddf446
#
_cell.length_a   1.000
_cell.length_b   1.000
_cell.length_c   1.000
_cell.angle_alpha   90.00
_cell.angle_beta   90.00
_cell.angle_gamma   90.00
#
_symmetry.space_group_name_H-M   'P 1'
#
loop_
_entity.id
_entity.type
_entity.pdbx_description
1 polymer ?
#
loop_
_entity_poly.entity_id
_entity_poly.type
_entity_poly.pdbx_seq_one_letter_code
_entity_poly.pdbx_strand_id
1 'polypeptide(L)'
;MIKLENVTKTYKGDVPALRDADVNIDKGEFVFLVGASGSGKSTFLRLVNREERPESGRIFVAGKDILDLSSWKVPYLRRNIGSVFQDFKLLSNKTVYENVAFALEVIGRPKHVIQSQVPAILELVGLSKKVKSFPHELSGGEQQRVSVARAFVNRPLILLADEPTGNLDPATSVGIMRL
;
A
#
# COMPACT_ATOMS: atom_id res chain seq x y z
N MET A 1 -14.60 -1.83 7.76
CA MET A 1 -13.54 -2.55 7.00
C MET A 1 -12.26 -2.65 7.79
N ILE A 2 -11.79 -1.56 8.40
CA ILE A 2 -10.67 -1.52 9.36
C ILE A 2 -11.20 -1.04 10.69
N LYS A 3 -10.88 -1.71 11.80
CA LYS A 3 -11.27 -1.28 13.14
C LYS A 3 -10.08 -1.43 14.09
N LEU A 4 -9.76 -0.38 14.82
CA LEU A 4 -8.84 -0.37 15.95
C LEU A 4 -9.65 -0.18 17.23
N GLU A 5 -9.31 -0.91 18.28
CA GLU A 5 -9.93 -0.82 19.61
C GLU A 5 -8.83 -0.65 20.66
N ASN A 6 -8.79 0.52 21.31
CA ASN A 6 -7.85 0.88 22.38
C ASN A 6 -6.38 0.55 22.02
N VAL A 7 -5.97 0.84 20.78
CA VAL A 7 -4.65 0.46 20.25
C VAL A 7 -3.60 1.42 20.74
N THR A 8 -2.58 0.88 21.44
CA THR A 8 -1.39 1.62 21.86
C THR A 8 -0.14 1.03 21.22
N LYS A 9 0.72 1.91 20.70
CA LYS A 9 2.02 1.58 20.15
C LYS A 9 3.06 2.60 20.57
N THR A 10 4.10 2.12 21.23
CA THR A 10 5.27 2.89 21.64
C THR A 10 6.51 2.34 20.93
N TYR A 11 7.44 3.18 20.56
CA TYR A 11 8.75 2.77 20.06
C TYR A 11 9.81 2.85 21.18
N LYS A 12 11.00 2.32 20.92
CA LYS A 12 12.15 2.36 21.86
C LYS A 12 12.38 3.80 22.35
N GLY A 13 12.59 3.95 23.66
CA GLY A 13 12.74 5.27 24.31
C GLY A 13 11.43 5.91 24.72
N ASP A 14 10.37 5.09 24.92
CA ASP A 14 9.04 5.53 25.38
C ASP A 14 8.38 6.61 24.51
N VAL A 15 8.68 6.59 23.19
CA VAL A 15 8.06 7.48 22.22
C VAL A 15 6.71 6.92 21.79
N PRO A 16 5.59 7.49 22.28
CA PRO A 16 4.25 7.02 21.92
C PRO A 16 3.94 7.43 20.47
N ALA A 17 3.69 6.44 19.62
CA ALA A 17 3.24 6.67 18.25
C ALA A 17 1.71 6.66 18.14
N LEU A 18 1.05 5.78 18.91
CA LEU A 18 -0.41 5.75 19.09
C LEU A 18 -0.70 5.51 20.57
N ARG A 19 -1.74 6.14 21.09
CA ARG A 19 -2.19 5.97 22.48
C ARG A 19 -3.71 5.82 22.50
N ASP A 20 -4.18 4.65 22.99
CA ASP A 20 -5.59 4.32 23.14
C ASP A 20 -6.43 4.69 21.91
N ALA A 21 -5.87 4.37 20.71
CA ALA A 21 -6.46 4.79 19.46
C ALA A 21 -7.67 3.90 19.12
N ASP A 22 -8.82 4.55 18.93
CA ASP A 22 -10.04 3.95 18.42
C ASP A 22 -10.35 4.51 17.03
N VAL A 23 -10.48 3.62 16.05
CA VAL A 23 -10.76 3.97 14.66
C VAL A 23 -11.74 2.96 14.08
N ASN A 24 -12.72 3.43 13.34
CA ASN A 24 -13.59 2.59 12.53
C ASN A 24 -13.64 3.16 11.11
N ILE A 25 -13.29 2.35 10.13
CA ILE A 25 -13.36 2.68 8.70
C ILE A 25 -14.22 1.61 8.02
N ASP A 26 -15.32 2.03 7.42
CA ASP A 26 -16.26 1.13 6.77
C ASP A 26 -15.83 0.79 5.33
N LYS A 27 -16.51 -0.18 4.75
CA LYS A 27 -16.24 -0.59 3.37
C LYS A 27 -16.68 0.50 2.40
N GLY A 28 -15.79 0.85 1.48
CA GLY A 28 -16.04 1.85 0.44
C GLY A 28 -15.75 3.29 0.89
N GLU A 29 -15.30 3.50 2.12
CA GLU A 29 -14.85 4.81 2.57
C GLU A 29 -13.49 5.19 1.99
N PHE A 30 -13.34 6.47 1.69
CA PHE A 30 -12.07 7.11 1.36
C PHE A 30 -11.68 8.02 2.52
N VAL A 31 -10.59 7.69 3.22
CA VAL A 31 -10.20 8.33 4.47
C VAL A 31 -8.83 8.98 4.34
N PHE A 32 -8.74 10.25 4.72
CA PHE A 32 -7.47 10.95 4.90
C PHE A 32 -7.02 10.89 6.35
N LEU A 33 -5.83 10.33 6.58
CA LEU A 33 -5.17 10.37 7.87
C LEU A 33 -4.27 11.60 7.92
N VAL A 34 -4.68 12.62 8.64
CA VAL A 34 -3.99 13.91 8.73
C VAL A 34 -3.30 14.12 10.08
N GLY A 35 -2.21 14.84 10.10
CA GLY A 35 -1.43 15.14 11.30
C GLY A 35 -0.02 15.58 10.97
N ALA A 36 0.67 16.19 11.93
CA ALA A 36 2.07 16.60 11.81
C ALA A 36 3.00 15.42 11.53
N SER A 37 4.22 15.69 11.08
CA SER A 37 5.25 14.65 10.98
C SER A 37 5.48 14.03 12.37
N GLY A 38 5.62 12.71 12.43
CA GLY A 38 5.75 11.97 13.70
C GLY A 38 4.45 11.71 14.47
N SER A 39 3.28 12.15 13.97
CA SER A 39 1.99 11.94 14.65
C SER A 39 1.43 10.51 14.59
N GLY A 40 2.20 9.53 14.12
CA GLY A 40 1.79 8.13 14.10
C GLY A 40 1.12 7.65 12.81
N LYS A 41 0.98 8.47 11.75
CA LYS A 41 0.31 8.10 10.49
C LYS A 41 0.88 6.81 9.87
N SER A 42 2.18 6.79 9.62
CA SER A 42 2.85 5.61 9.05
C SER A 42 2.82 4.41 10.01
N THR A 43 2.81 4.65 11.34
CA THR A 43 2.63 3.60 12.34
C THR A 43 1.26 2.95 12.22
N PHE A 44 0.20 3.74 12.06
CA PHE A 44 -1.15 3.23 11.81
C PHE A 44 -1.17 2.31 10.59
N LEU A 45 -0.59 2.74 9.46
CA LEU A 45 -0.53 1.94 8.23
C LEU A 45 0.24 0.63 8.43
N ARG A 46 1.39 0.68 9.13
CA ARG A 46 2.21 -0.50 9.45
C ARG A 46 1.49 -1.49 10.36
N LEU A 47 0.71 -1.01 11.32
CA LEU A 47 -0.11 -1.85 12.18
C LEU A 47 -1.20 -2.57 11.40
N VAL A 48 -1.94 -1.85 10.53
CA VAL A 48 -2.98 -2.43 9.67
C VAL A 48 -2.40 -3.48 8.71
N ASN A 49 -1.20 -3.22 8.16
CA ASN A 49 -0.48 -4.15 7.28
C ASN A 49 0.24 -5.28 8.05
N ARG A 50 0.13 -5.29 9.38
CA ARG A 50 0.77 -6.27 10.26
C ARG A 50 2.30 -6.32 10.09
N GLU A 51 2.92 -5.17 9.75
CA GLU A 51 4.38 -4.98 9.76
C GLU A 51 4.89 -4.76 11.18
N GLU A 52 4.05 -4.10 12.00
CA GLU A 52 4.25 -3.87 13.43
C GLU A 52 3.16 -4.57 14.24
N ARG A 53 3.42 -4.79 15.52
CA ARG A 53 2.43 -5.21 16.52
C ARG A 53 2.22 -4.08 17.52
N PRO A 54 0.98 -3.84 17.97
CA PRO A 54 0.72 -2.94 19.08
C PRO A 54 1.16 -3.60 20.41
N GLU A 55 1.26 -2.80 21.44
CA GLU A 55 1.49 -3.26 22.81
C GLU A 55 0.18 -3.66 23.49
N SER A 56 -0.89 -2.96 23.16
CA SER A 56 -2.24 -3.26 23.65
C SER A 56 -3.29 -2.93 22.60
N GLY A 57 -4.52 -3.38 22.84
CA GLY A 57 -5.65 -3.18 21.96
C GLY A 57 -5.81 -4.28 20.92
N ARG A 58 -6.80 -4.09 20.03
CA ARG A 58 -7.14 -5.04 18.97
C ARG A 58 -7.23 -4.35 17.62
N ILE A 59 -6.89 -5.08 16.57
CA ILE A 59 -6.95 -4.57 15.19
C ILE A 59 -7.69 -5.57 14.33
N PHE A 60 -8.79 -5.13 13.74
CA PHE A 60 -9.60 -5.94 12.83
C PHE A 60 -9.45 -5.43 11.40
N VAL A 61 -9.21 -6.34 10.48
CA VAL A 61 -9.18 -6.07 9.04
C VAL A 61 -10.10 -7.05 8.33
N ALA A 62 -11.05 -6.53 7.58
CA ALA A 62 -12.11 -7.32 6.94
C ALA A 62 -12.81 -8.29 7.92
N GLY A 63 -13.11 -7.81 9.13
CA GLY A 63 -13.79 -8.55 10.19
C GLY A 63 -12.95 -9.59 10.93
N LYS A 64 -11.64 -9.72 10.64
CA LYS A 64 -10.74 -10.67 11.31
C LYS A 64 -9.79 -9.92 12.22
N ASP A 65 -9.63 -10.38 13.47
CA ASP A 65 -8.55 -9.92 14.33
C ASP A 65 -7.21 -10.34 13.71
N ILE A 66 -6.39 -9.36 13.33
CA ILE A 66 -5.13 -9.63 12.67
C ILE A 66 -4.01 -9.98 13.66
N LEU A 67 -4.19 -9.72 14.95
CA LEU A 67 -3.21 -10.05 15.98
C LEU A 67 -3.21 -11.55 16.30
N ASP A 68 -4.35 -12.21 16.14
CA ASP A 68 -4.52 -13.65 16.32
C ASP A 68 -3.98 -14.47 15.12
N LEU A 69 -3.59 -13.79 14.04
CA LEU A 69 -3.04 -14.48 12.88
C LEU A 69 -1.65 -15.02 13.18
N SER A 70 -1.44 -16.30 12.94
CA SER A 70 -0.10 -16.92 12.91
C SER A 70 0.73 -16.32 11.78
N SER A 71 2.06 -16.31 11.94
CA SER A 71 2.99 -15.65 11.01
C SER A 71 2.82 -16.11 9.56
N TRP A 72 2.54 -17.40 9.34
CA TRP A 72 2.34 -17.95 8.00
C TRP A 72 1.03 -17.50 7.33
N LYS A 73 0.06 -16.96 8.08
CA LYS A 73 -1.20 -16.38 7.58
C LYS A 73 -1.08 -14.91 7.22
N VAL A 74 -0.08 -14.20 7.72
CA VAL A 74 0.13 -12.76 7.43
C VAL A 74 0.26 -12.47 5.92
N PRO A 75 0.96 -13.28 5.10
CA PRO A 75 0.98 -13.06 3.65
C PRO A 75 -0.41 -13.10 3.00
N TYR A 76 -1.34 -13.90 3.51
CA TYR A 76 -2.72 -13.96 3.00
C TYR A 76 -3.52 -12.70 3.36
N LEU A 77 -3.28 -12.09 4.54
CA LEU A 77 -3.82 -10.78 4.88
C LEU A 77 -3.31 -9.74 3.88
N ARG A 78 -1.99 -9.66 3.68
CA ARG A 78 -1.34 -8.66 2.81
C ARG A 78 -1.74 -8.77 1.34
N ARG A 79 -2.16 -9.94 0.85
CA ARG A 79 -2.73 -10.11 -0.51
C ARG A 79 -3.99 -9.28 -0.75
N ASN A 80 -4.72 -8.96 0.31
CA ASN A 80 -5.93 -8.15 0.26
C ASN A 80 -5.68 -6.66 0.51
N ILE A 81 -4.42 -6.27 0.73
CA ILE A 81 -4.00 -4.89 1.00
C ILE A 81 -3.03 -4.45 -0.08
N GLY A 82 -3.41 -3.47 -0.88
CA GLY A 82 -2.51 -2.75 -1.77
C GLY A 82 -1.79 -1.65 -1.00
N SER A 83 -0.48 -1.50 -1.20
CA SER A 83 0.31 -0.45 -0.55
C SER A 83 0.99 0.43 -1.59
N VAL A 84 0.78 1.74 -1.47
CA VAL A 84 1.46 2.78 -2.23
C VAL A 84 2.40 3.52 -1.29
N PHE A 85 3.67 3.65 -1.67
CA PHE A 85 4.73 4.23 -0.84
C PHE A 85 5.19 5.58 -1.38
N GLN A 86 5.64 6.45 -0.52
CA GLN A 86 6.23 7.75 -0.87
C GLN A 86 7.49 7.61 -1.73
N ASP A 87 8.34 6.62 -1.45
CA ASP A 87 9.59 6.33 -2.14
C ASP A 87 9.44 5.31 -3.28
N PHE A 88 8.22 5.10 -3.76
CA PHE A 88 7.79 4.19 -4.85
C PHE A 88 8.15 2.71 -4.63
N LYS A 89 9.25 2.39 -3.98
CA LYS A 89 9.80 1.03 -3.72
C LYS A 89 9.78 0.12 -4.95
N LEU A 90 10.21 0.67 -6.09
CA LEU A 90 10.33 -0.10 -7.32
C LEU A 90 11.60 -0.95 -7.30
N LEU A 91 11.51 -2.12 -7.94
CA LEU A 91 12.64 -3.01 -8.18
C LEU A 91 13.47 -2.41 -9.32
N SER A 92 14.64 -1.87 -9.01
CA SER A 92 15.49 -1.09 -9.93
C SER A 92 16.01 -1.91 -11.11
N ASN A 93 16.16 -3.22 -10.92
CA ASN A 93 16.64 -4.18 -11.93
C ASN A 93 15.52 -4.84 -12.74
N LYS A 94 14.29 -4.36 -12.60
CA LYS A 94 13.11 -4.85 -13.31
C LYS A 94 12.43 -3.74 -14.09
N THR A 95 11.90 -4.09 -15.25
CA THR A 95 11.11 -3.18 -16.08
C THR A 95 9.80 -2.78 -15.40
N VAL A 96 9.10 -1.80 -15.95
CA VAL A 96 7.75 -1.40 -15.53
C VAL A 96 6.79 -2.60 -15.50
N TYR A 97 6.79 -3.40 -16.59
CA TYR A 97 5.98 -4.62 -16.66
C TYR A 97 6.31 -5.58 -15.52
N GLU A 98 7.58 -5.89 -15.33
CA GLU A 98 8.03 -6.85 -14.33
C GLU A 98 7.79 -6.36 -12.90
N ASN A 99 7.87 -5.06 -12.64
CA ASN A 99 7.52 -4.47 -11.34
C ASN A 99 6.05 -4.71 -10.98
N VAL A 100 5.14 -4.58 -11.95
CA VAL A 100 3.71 -4.82 -11.72
C VAL A 100 3.40 -6.33 -11.73
N ALA A 101 4.00 -7.09 -12.65
CA ALA A 101 3.84 -8.54 -12.73
C ALA A 101 4.27 -9.25 -11.44
N PHE A 102 5.33 -8.77 -10.80
CA PHE A 102 5.86 -9.33 -9.55
C PHE A 102 4.81 -9.48 -8.46
N ALA A 103 3.88 -8.51 -8.34
CA ALA A 103 2.79 -8.58 -7.35
C ALA A 103 1.86 -9.78 -7.58
N LEU A 104 1.65 -10.17 -8.83
CA LEU A 104 0.84 -11.34 -9.20
C LEU A 104 1.63 -12.65 -9.12
N GLU A 105 2.93 -12.62 -9.47
CA GLU A 105 3.83 -13.77 -9.40
C GLU A 105 3.99 -14.28 -7.96
N VAL A 106 4.22 -13.36 -7.01
CA VAL A 106 4.39 -13.69 -5.58
C VAL A 106 3.16 -14.39 -4.99
N ILE A 107 1.97 -14.10 -5.50
CA ILE A 107 0.74 -14.76 -5.05
C ILE A 107 0.37 -16.01 -5.88
N GLY A 108 1.23 -16.40 -6.83
CA GLY A 108 1.08 -17.62 -7.63
C GLY A 108 0.03 -17.52 -8.74
N ARG A 109 -0.22 -16.31 -9.30
CA ARG A 109 -1.16 -16.19 -10.43
C ARG A 109 -0.61 -16.88 -11.70
N PRO A 110 -1.46 -17.55 -12.49
CA PRO A 110 -1.06 -18.16 -13.74
C PRO A 110 -0.53 -17.13 -14.76
N LYS A 111 0.40 -17.55 -15.62
CA LYS A 111 1.02 -16.66 -16.62
C LYS A 111 0.01 -15.95 -17.52
N HIS A 112 -1.04 -16.65 -17.98
CA HIS A 112 -2.06 -16.03 -18.83
C HIS A 112 -2.83 -14.90 -18.14
N VAL A 113 -3.03 -14.99 -16.80
CA VAL A 113 -3.65 -13.92 -15.99
C VAL A 113 -2.72 -12.72 -15.91
N ILE A 114 -1.42 -12.95 -15.66
CA ILE A 114 -0.40 -11.89 -15.61
C ILE A 114 -0.33 -11.17 -16.95
N GLN A 115 -0.26 -11.92 -18.06
CA GLN A 115 -0.20 -11.39 -19.42
C GLN A 115 -1.42 -10.55 -19.84
N SER A 116 -2.59 -10.78 -19.24
CA SER A 116 -3.78 -9.99 -19.50
C SER A 116 -3.92 -8.82 -18.52
N GLN A 117 -3.68 -9.02 -17.22
CA GLN A 117 -3.94 -7.99 -16.21
C GLN A 117 -2.88 -6.90 -16.16
N VAL A 118 -1.60 -7.23 -16.38
CA VAL A 118 -0.52 -6.24 -16.29
C VAL A 118 -0.61 -5.18 -17.39
N PRO A 119 -0.80 -5.51 -18.68
CA PRO A 119 -1.01 -4.49 -19.70
C PRO A 119 -2.24 -3.62 -19.44
N ALA A 120 -3.34 -4.23 -19.01
CA ALA A 120 -4.59 -3.52 -18.75
C ALA A 120 -4.44 -2.46 -17.62
N ILE A 121 -3.78 -2.81 -16.51
CA ILE A 121 -3.55 -1.84 -15.44
C ILE A 121 -2.54 -0.76 -15.85
N LEU A 122 -1.51 -1.10 -16.65
CA LEU A 122 -0.54 -0.12 -17.17
C LEU A 122 -1.18 0.85 -18.15
N GLU A 123 -2.15 0.41 -18.93
CA GLU A 123 -2.95 1.29 -19.78
C GLU A 123 -3.77 2.26 -18.94
N LEU A 124 -4.43 1.77 -17.89
CA LEU A 124 -5.27 2.57 -16.99
C LEU A 124 -4.47 3.70 -16.29
N VAL A 125 -3.22 3.45 -15.94
CA VAL A 125 -2.33 4.47 -15.35
C VAL A 125 -1.54 5.26 -16.40
N GLY A 126 -1.80 5.08 -17.72
CA GLY A 126 -1.17 5.83 -18.81
C GLY A 126 0.29 5.47 -19.10
N LEU A 127 0.70 4.22 -18.82
CA LEU A 127 2.08 3.75 -19.00
C LEU A 127 2.26 2.71 -20.12
N SER A 128 1.29 2.56 -21.04
CA SER A 128 1.37 1.58 -22.15
C SER A 128 2.64 1.70 -22.99
N LYS A 129 3.17 2.92 -23.16
CA LYS A 129 4.40 3.17 -23.95
C LYS A 129 5.69 2.91 -23.16
N LYS A 130 5.62 2.72 -21.84
CA LYS A 130 6.76 2.58 -20.92
C LYS A 130 6.95 1.16 -20.38
N VAL A 131 6.22 0.20 -20.91
CA VAL A 131 6.17 -1.20 -20.41
C VAL A 131 7.54 -1.85 -20.26
N LYS A 132 8.48 -1.54 -21.18
CA LYS A 132 9.85 -2.07 -21.20
C LYS A 132 10.87 -1.17 -20.53
N SER A 133 10.49 0.02 -20.09
CA SER A 133 11.40 0.96 -19.40
C SER A 133 11.76 0.47 -18.00
N PHE A 134 12.93 0.84 -17.53
CA PHE A 134 13.39 0.62 -16.17
C PHE A 134 13.04 1.84 -15.28
N PRO A 135 12.99 1.69 -13.95
CA PRO A 135 12.65 2.79 -13.03
C PRO A 135 13.50 4.05 -13.22
N HIS A 136 14.80 3.91 -13.48
CA HIS A 136 15.72 5.04 -13.69
C HIS A 136 15.48 5.84 -14.99
N GLU A 137 14.69 5.29 -15.91
CA GLU A 137 14.29 5.94 -17.17
C GLU A 137 12.96 6.71 -17.05
N LEU A 138 12.35 6.69 -15.84
CA LEU A 138 11.03 7.27 -15.57
C LEU A 138 11.15 8.54 -14.74
N SER A 139 10.26 9.50 -15.00
CA SER A 139 10.01 10.61 -14.08
C SER A 139 9.43 10.13 -12.76
N GLY A 140 9.54 10.94 -11.69
CA GLY A 140 8.96 10.60 -10.39
C GLY A 140 7.45 10.29 -10.46
N GLY A 141 6.69 11.06 -11.23
CA GLY A 141 5.26 10.80 -11.46
C GLY A 141 4.99 9.49 -12.21
N GLU A 142 5.86 9.12 -13.19
CA GLU A 142 5.75 7.82 -13.85
C GLU A 142 6.09 6.67 -12.89
N GLN A 143 7.12 6.82 -12.06
CA GLN A 143 7.46 5.85 -11.02
C GLN A 143 6.31 5.65 -10.03
N GLN A 144 5.67 6.74 -9.60
CA GLN A 144 4.50 6.66 -8.72
C GLN A 144 3.32 5.94 -9.40
N ARG A 145 3.07 6.21 -10.68
CA ARG A 145 2.05 5.45 -11.43
C ARG A 145 2.34 3.95 -11.53
N VAL A 146 3.62 3.56 -11.64
CA VAL A 146 4.00 2.14 -11.54
C VAL A 146 3.70 1.57 -10.15
N SER A 147 4.01 2.32 -9.08
CA SER A 147 3.71 1.93 -7.70
C SER A 147 2.20 1.75 -7.47
N VAL A 148 1.40 2.69 -7.99
CA VAL A 148 -0.07 2.61 -7.96
C VAL A 148 -0.56 1.38 -8.75
N ALA A 149 -0.10 1.17 -9.98
CA ALA A 149 -0.47 0.01 -10.79
C ALA A 149 -0.15 -1.31 -10.08
N ARG A 150 1.03 -1.41 -9.45
CA ARG A 150 1.45 -2.58 -8.66
C ARG A 150 0.53 -2.82 -7.46
N ALA A 151 0.09 -1.76 -6.79
CA ALA A 151 -0.81 -1.87 -5.65
C ALA A 151 -2.21 -2.36 -6.06
N PHE A 152 -2.70 -1.94 -7.22
CA PHE A 152 -4.05 -2.26 -7.70
C PHE A 152 -4.17 -3.55 -8.51
N VAL A 153 -3.08 -4.05 -9.12
CA VAL A 153 -3.16 -5.17 -10.08
C VAL A 153 -3.78 -6.44 -9.51
N ASN A 154 -3.64 -6.67 -8.19
CA ASN A 154 -4.28 -7.81 -7.50
C ASN A 154 -5.72 -7.53 -7.05
N ARG A 155 -6.29 -6.36 -7.34
CA ARG A 155 -7.63 -5.94 -6.91
C ARG A 155 -7.82 -6.08 -5.39
N PRO A 156 -7.02 -5.38 -4.57
CA PRO A 156 -7.08 -5.50 -3.13
C PRO A 156 -8.41 -4.99 -2.57
N LEU A 157 -8.79 -5.47 -1.40
CA LEU A 157 -9.97 -4.99 -0.67
C LEU A 157 -9.73 -3.64 0.00
N ILE A 158 -8.47 -3.33 0.32
CA ILE A 158 -8.02 -2.13 1.02
C ILE A 158 -6.81 -1.58 0.27
N LEU A 159 -6.77 -0.27 0.08
CA LEU A 159 -5.60 0.46 -0.38
C LEU A 159 -5.05 1.31 0.76
N LEU A 160 -3.79 1.14 1.09
CA LEU A 160 -3.05 1.99 2.01
C LEU A 160 -2.06 2.84 1.22
N ALA A 161 -2.09 4.15 1.40
CA ALA A 161 -1.17 5.07 0.75
C ALA A 161 -0.45 5.92 1.81
N ASP A 162 0.88 5.78 1.88
CA ASP A 162 1.73 6.57 2.79
C ASP A 162 2.35 7.71 1.97
N GLU A 163 1.81 8.90 2.14
CA GLU A 163 2.23 10.14 1.46
C GLU A 163 2.45 9.96 -0.07
N PRO A 164 1.43 9.46 -0.84
CA PRO A 164 1.61 9.04 -2.23
C PRO A 164 2.01 10.16 -3.20
N THR A 165 1.99 11.40 -2.75
CA THR A 165 2.36 12.60 -3.52
C THR A 165 3.51 13.37 -2.90
N GLY A 166 4.08 12.93 -1.78
CA GLY A 166 5.06 13.67 -1.01
C GLY A 166 6.35 14.02 -1.74
N ASN A 167 6.72 13.24 -2.76
CA ASN A 167 7.91 13.45 -3.58
C ASN A 167 7.60 14.01 -4.98
N LEU A 168 6.38 14.54 -5.20
CA LEU A 168 5.92 14.99 -6.50
C LEU A 168 5.59 16.48 -6.50
N ASP A 169 5.72 17.12 -7.66
CA ASP A 169 5.24 18.48 -7.85
C ASP A 169 3.69 18.55 -7.79
N PRO A 170 3.10 19.73 -7.53
CA PRO A 170 1.66 19.87 -7.35
C PRO A 170 0.82 19.41 -8.56
N ALA A 171 1.28 19.67 -9.79
CA ALA A 171 0.53 19.30 -10.99
C ALA A 171 0.50 17.76 -11.17
N THR A 172 1.64 17.10 -10.97
CA THR A 172 1.76 15.64 -11.00
C THR A 172 0.93 15.00 -9.87
N SER A 173 0.93 15.61 -8.68
CA SER A 173 0.15 15.14 -7.51
C SER A 173 -1.34 15.07 -7.82
N VAL A 174 -1.90 16.10 -8.45
CA VAL A 174 -3.31 16.08 -8.90
C VAL A 174 -3.58 14.93 -9.85
N GLY A 175 -2.65 14.64 -10.78
CA GLY A 175 -2.77 13.50 -11.70
C GLY A 175 -2.80 12.14 -10.99
N ILE A 176 -1.97 11.96 -9.96
CA ILE A 176 -1.96 10.74 -9.14
C ILE A 176 -3.26 10.57 -8.34
N MET A 177 -3.76 11.65 -7.76
CA MET A 177 -5.00 11.61 -6.95
C MET A 177 -6.28 11.38 -7.77
N ARG A 178 -6.21 11.46 -9.11
CA ARG A 178 -7.32 11.16 -10.02
C ARG A 178 -7.35 9.71 -10.50
N LEU A 179 -6.31 8.93 -10.25
CA LEU A 179 -6.24 7.50 -10.53
C LEU A 179 -7.05 6.69 -9.51
#